data_6a134c29363c0e55c7e275a7fddeca4d
#
_entry.id   6a134c29363c0e55c7e275a7fddeca4d
#
_cell.length_a   1.000
_cell.length_b   1.000
_cell.length_c   1.000
_cell.angle_alpha   90.00
_cell.angle_beta   90.00
_cell.angle_gamma   90.00
#
_symmetry.space_group_name_H-M   'P 1'
#
loop_
_entity.id
_entity.type
_entity.pdbx_description
1 polymer ?
#
loop_
_entity_poly.entity_id
_entity_poly.type
_entity_poly.pdbx_seq_one_letter_code
_entity_poly.pdbx_strand_id
1 'polypeptide(L)'
;MPLHGRVAVLTGSTGGLGFAIAEGLAFAGCRIMLNGLETPATVEHMRAELEDRSGVGVGYREADVGQVSAVEGLIDACLERFGSVDILVNNAVVRHFSPIVDFPVEHWNAALAVNVSAAFHAIRLALPHMRKRNFGRIFNMTSVYGMRGTVDRVDYVTTKAALLGLTRAVALENLEYDVTCHGICPGSVLTPGTEARVDQIMSEQGLPREAAERAFLQGKQPTGRFVSARNVTDLLIFLCGPVARDMTGAILPIEAGWLAN
;
A
#
# COMPACT_ATOMS: atom_id res chain seq x y z
N MET A 1 -14.40 -18.48 2.37
CA MET A 1 -13.53 -17.33 2.13
C MET A 1 -12.40 -17.38 3.14
N PRO A 2 -11.14 -17.29 2.71
CA PRO A 2 -9.98 -17.56 3.58
C PRO A 2 -9.79 -16.55 4.72
N LEU A 3 -10.33 -15.34 4.59
CA LEU A 3 -10.18 -14.26 5.57
C LEU A 3 -11.52 -13.84 6.21
N HIS A 4 -12.51 -14.75 6.21
CA HIS A 4 -13.84 -14.46 6.75
C HIS A 4 -13.78 -13.97 8.20
N GLY A 5 -14.45 -12.86 8.48
CA GLY A 5 -14.50 -12.24 9.80
C GLY A 5 -13.28 -11.39 10.19
N ARG A 6 -12.20 -11.37 9.39
CA ARG A 6 -11.06 -10.48 9.60
C ARG A 6 -11.41 -9.04 9.23
N VAL A 7 -10.66 -8.11 9.77
CA VAL A 7 -10.81 -6.67 9.52
C VAL A 7 -9.50 -6.11 8.99
N ALA A 8 -9.59 -5.44 7.85
CA ALA A 8 -8.43 -4.79 7.22
C ALA A 8 -8.59 -3.26 7.21
N VAL A 9 -7.53 -2.56 7.58
CA VAL A 9 -7.37 -1.11 7.41
C VAL A 9 -6.35 -0.87 6.30
N LEU A 10 -6.71 -0.02 5.33
CA LEU A 10 -5.81 0.32 4.23
C LEU A 10 -5.69 1.84 4.10
N THR A 11 -4.49 2.37 4.17
CA THR A 11 -4.24 3.80 3.92
C THR A 11 -4.16 4.09 2.42
N GLY A 12 -4.70 5.24 1.98
CA GLY A 12 -4.69 5.65 0.56
C GLY A 12 -5.39 4.62 -0.34
N SER A 13 -6.61 4.24 0.00
CA SER A 13 -7.32 3.12 -0.62
C SER A 13 -8.60 3.50 -1.37
N THR A 14 -8.76 4.78 -1.73
CA THR A 14 -9.87 5.28 -2.56
C THR A 14 -9.61 5.15 -4.05
N GLY A 15 -8.45 4.62 -4.45
CA GLY A 15 -8.13 4.42 -5.86
C GLY A 15 -6.86 3.59 -6.08
N GLY A 16 -6.56 3.34 -7.34
CA GLY A 16 -5.32 2.68 -7.78
C GLY A 16 -5.06 1.33 -7.11
N LEU A 17 -3.80 1.08 -6.75
CA LEU A 17 -3.40 -0.19 -6.11
C LEU A 17 -4.05 -0.39 -4.74
N GLY A 18 -4.22 0.68 -3.96
CA GLY A 18 -4.83 0.61 -2.63
C GLY A 18 -6.27 0.12 -2.69
N PHE A 19 -7.07 0.63 -3.65
CA PHE A 19 -8.44 0.17 -3.84
C PHE A 19 -8.51 -1.26 -4.37
N ALA A 20 -7.64 -1.63 -5.31
CA ALA A 20 -7.58 -3.01 -5.82
C ALA A 20 -7.23 -4.04 -4.72
N ILE A 21 -6.34 -3.67 -3.79
CA ILE A 21 -6.04 -4.50 -2.62
C ILE A 21 -7.25 -4.59 -1.68
N ALA A 22 -7.93 -3.46 -1.42
CA ALA A 22 -9.14 -3.44 -0.59
C ALA A 22 -10.23 -4.32 -1.17
N GLU A 23 -10.49 -4.22 -2.48
CA GLU A 23 -11.46 -5.04 -3.20
C GLU A 23 -11.13 -6.53 -3.07
N GLY A 24 -9.89 -6.94 -3.34
CA GLY A 24 -9.53 -8.35 -3.24
C GLY A 24 -9.59 -8.90 -1.82
N LEU A 25 -9.22 -8.11 -0.80
CA LEU A 25 -9.39 -8.51 0.60
C LEU A 25 -10.87 -8.61 0.99
N ALA A 26 -11.74 -7.73 0.48
CA ALA A 26 -13.19 -7.80 0.67
C ALA A 26 -13.74 -9.11 0.08
N PHE A 27 -13.39 -9.43 -1.16
CA PHE A 27 -13.81 -10.71 -1.79
C PHE A 27 -13.21 -11.94 -1.10
N ALA A 28 -12.08 -11.79 -0.39
CA ALA A 28 -11.54 -12.84 0.48
C ALA A 28 -12.29 -12.99 1.82
N GLY A 29 -13.22 -12.07 2.13
CA GLY A 29 -14.09 -12.11 3.30
C GLY A 29 -13.72 -11.13 4.43
N CYS A 30 -12.76 -10.22 4.20
CA CYS A 30 -12.42 -9.17 5.16
C CYS A 30 -13.46 -8.06 5.18
N ARG A 31 -13.81 -7.57 6.35
CA ARG A 31 -14.42 -6.24 6.51
C ARG A 31 -13.32 -5.19 6.28
N ILE A 32 -13.66 -4.11 5.59
CA ILE A 32 -12.68 -3.15 5.11
C ILE A 32 -12.91 -1.77 5.72
N MET A 33 -11.86 -1.15 6.24
CA MET A 33 -11.81 0.28 6.52
C MET A 33 -10.94 0.95 5.46
N LEU A 34 -11.58 1.68 4.56
CA LEU A 34 -10.93 2.50 3.54
C LEU A 34 -10.48 3.84 4.13
N ASN A 35 -9.46 4.43 3.53
CA ASN A 35 -8.97 5.77 3.85
C ASN A 35 -8.54 6.51 2.59
N GLY A 36 -8.79 7.80 2.57
CA GLY A 36 -8.37 8.77 1.56
C GLY A 36 -8.54 10.19 2.04
N LEU A 37 -8.34 11.14 1.14
CA LEU A 37 -8.50 12.58 1.40
C LEU A 37 -9.85 13.11 0.91
N GLU A 38 -10.56 12.32 0.13
CA GLU A 38 -11.87 12.67 -0.41
C GLU A 38 -12.93 12.72 0.69
N THR A 39 -13.94 13.57 0.52
CA THR A 39 -15.06 13.62 1.46
C THR A 39 -15.86 12.30 1.45
N PRO A 40 -16.49 11.92 2.57
CA PRO A 40 -17.33 10.71 2.60
C PRO A 40 -18.37 10.66 1.49
N ALA A 41 -18.98 11.80 1.15
CA ALA A 41 -19.97 11.88 0.08
C ALA A 41 -19.40 11.52 -1.30
N THR A 42 -18.13 11.89 -1.56
CA THR A 42 -17.46 11.60 -2.83
C THR A 42 -17.19 10.10 -3.00
N VAL A 43 -16.85 9.39 -1.93
CA VAL A 43 -16.49 7.97 -1.99
C VAL A 43 -17.66 7.02 -1.73
N GLU A 44 -18.84 7.54 -1.33
CA GLU A 44 -19.96 6.70 -0.90
C GLU A 44 -20.43 5.71 -1.96
N HIS A 45 -20.49 6.13 -3.22
CA HIS A 45 -20.88 5.23 -4.31
C HIS A 45 -19.91 4.03 -4.42
N MET A 46 -18.61 4.31 -4.47
CA MET A 46 -17.58 3.28 -4.54
C MET A 46 -17.58 2.37 -3.31
N ARG A 47 -17.75 2.94 -2.11
CA ARG A 47 -17.81 2.21 -0.85
C ARG A 47 -19.02 1.25 -0.83
N ALA A 48 -20.20 1.78 -1.17
CA ALA A 48 -21.45 1.01 -1.18
C ALA A 48 -21.42 -0.08 -2.25
N GLU A 49 -20.90 0.19 -3.43
CA GLU A 49 -20.72 -0.80 -4.48
C GLU A 49 -19.81 -1.95 -4.04
N LEU A 50 -18.69 -1.62 -3.37
CA LEU A 50 -17.78 -2.65 -2.84
C LEU A 50 -18.47 -3.49 -1.75
N GLU A 51 -19.23 -2.87 -0.86
CA GLU A 51 -19.99 -3.54 0.20
C GLU A 51 -21.03 -4.51 -0.40
N ASP A 52 -21.81 -4.04 -1.37
CA ASP A 52 -22.86 -4.85 -2.05
C ASP A 52 -22.23 -6.04 -2.80
N ARG A 53 -21.20 -5.82 -3.62
CA ARG A 53 -20.58 -6.86 -4.43
C ARG A 53 -19.81 -7.90 -3.62
N SER A 54 -19.21 -7.51 -2.50
CA SER A 54 -18.41 -8.41 -1.66
C SER A 54 -19.21 -9.10 -0.56
N GLY A 55 -20.32 -8.50 -0.14
CA GLY A 55 -21.16 -8.98 0.98
C GLY A 55 -20.51 -8.81 2.35
N VAL A 56 -19.46 -7.97 2.48
CA VAL A 56 -18.80 -7.68 3.77
C VAL A 56 -18.95 -6.20 4.11
N GLY A 57 -18.89 -5.85 5.40
CA GLY A 57 -18.99 -4.46 5.81
C GLY A 57 -17.78 -3.63 5.32
N VAL A 58 -18.06 -2.49 4.69
CA VAL A 58 -17.07 -1.53 4.23
C VAL A 58 -17.28 -0.18 4.90
N GLY A 59 -16.27 0.31 5.63
CA GLY A 59 -16.22 1.64 6.21
C GLY A 59 -15.26 2.54 5.44
N TYR A 60 -15.43 3.84 5.64
CA TYR A 60 -14.50 4.86 5.13
C TYR A 60 -14.20 5.89 6.21
N ARG A 61 -12.94 6.32 6.28
CA ARG A 61 -12.52 7.46 7.10
C ARG A 61 -11.69 8.42 6.24
N GLU A 62 -12.20 9.63 6.06
CA GLU A 62 -11.43 10.74 5.56
C GLU A 62 -10.33 11.08 6.58
N ALA A 63 -9.07 10.98 6.20
CA ALA A 63 -7.95 11.30 7.05
C ALA A 63 -6.68 11.57 6.23
N ASP A 64 -6.03 12.72 6.49
CA ASP A 64 -4.66 12.97 6.04
C ASP A 64 -3.69 12.23 6.96
N VAL A 65 -3.19 11.09 6.51
CA VAL A 65 -2.27 10.25 7.28
C VAL A 65 -0.90 10.91 7.55
N GLY A 66 -0.61 12.04 6.94
CA GLY A 66 0.52 12.90 7.30
C GLY A 66 0.37 13.54 8.70
N GLN A 67 -0.84 13.51 9.27
CA GLN A 67 -1.15 14.02 10.60
C GLN A 67 -1.34 12.86 11.60
N VAL A 68 -0.61 12.89 12.71
CA VAL A 68 -0.67 11.81 13.72
C VAL A 68 -2.09 11.59 14.24
N SER A 69 -2.80 12.67 14.60
CA SER A 69 -4.18 12.60 15.11
C SER A 69 -5.17 12.03 14.09
N ALA A 70 -4.92 12.21 12.78
CA ALA A 70 -5.76 11.64 11.74
C ALA A 70 -5.54 10.13 11.60
N VAL A 71 -4.30 9.64 11.80
CA VAL A 71 -4.01 8.19 11.88
C VAL A 71 -4.66 7.57 13.12
N GLU A 72 -4.62 8.25 14.27
CA GLU A 72 -5.33 7.83 15.49
C GLU A 72 -6.83 7.71 15.21
N GLY A 73 -7.46 8.74 14.68
CA GLY A 73 -8.88 8.72 14.33
C GLY A 73 -9.26 7.67 13.27
N LEU A 74 -8.35 7.25 12.39
CA LEU A 74 -8.58 6.16 11.44
C LEU A 74 -8.64 4.80 12.13
N ILE A 75 -7.67 4.52 13.01
CA ILE A 75 -7.63 3.26 13.77
C ILE A 75 -8.81 3.17 14.74
N ASP A 76 -9.11 4.26 15.46
CA ASP A 76 -10.25 4.33 16.38
C ASP A 76 -11.57 4.08 15.66
N ALA A 77 -11.82 4.74 14.53
CA ALA A 77 -13.01 4.52 13.71
C ALA A 77 -13.17 3.06 13.23
N CYS A 78 -12.04 2.40 12.92
CA CYS A 78 -12.04 0.98 12.57
C CYS A 78 -12.42 0.11 13.77
N LEU A 79 -11.85 0.39 14.94
CA LEU A 79 -12.15 -0.34 16.18
C LEU A 79 -13.59 -0.14 16.63
N GLU A 80 -14.11 1.09 16.56
CA GLU A 80 -15.51 1.41 16.88
C GLU A 80 -16.50 0.68 15.95
N ARG A 81 -16.20 0.66 14.64
CA ARG A 81 -17.11 0.06 13.64
C ARG A 81 -17.03 -1.46 13.59
N PHE A 82 -15.84 -2.03 13.70
CA PHE A 82 -15.61 -3.46 13.43
C PHE A 82 -15.05 -4.25 14.61
N GLY A 83 -14.61 -3.57 15.68
CA GLY A 83 -14.12 -4.19 16.91
C GLY A 83 -12.66 -4.73 16.85
N SER A 84 -11.99 -4.65 15.71
CA SER A 84 -10.61 -5.13 15.56
C SER A 84 -9.88 -4.49 14.38
N VAL A 85 -8.54 -4.61 14.41
CA VAL A 85 -7.65 -4.45 13.25
C VAL A 85 -6.82 -5.73 13.17
N ASP A 86 -7.11 -6.57 12.17
CA ASP A 86 -6.41 -7.85 11.95
C ASP A 86 -5.34 -7.72 10.83
N ILE A 87 -5.62 -6.89 9.83
CA ILE A 87 -4.73 -6.64 8.69
C ILE A 87 -4.54 -5.13 8.55
N LEU A 88 -3.29 -4.70 8.42
CA LEU A 88 -2.92 -3.30 8.18
C LEU A 88 -2.11 -3.19 6.89
N VAL A 89 -2.59 -2.39 5.93
CA VAL A 89 -1.89 -2.11 4.68
C VAL A 89 -1.49 -0.63 4.64
N ASN A 90 -0.23 -0.35 4.86
CA ASN A 90 0.37 0.98 4.74
C ASN A 90 0.69 1.25 3.26
N ASN A 91 -0.29 1.83 2.54
CA ASN A 91 -0.19 2.05 1.10
C ASN A 91 -0.15 3.54 0.72
N ALA A 92 -0.67 4.44 1.54
CA ALA A 92 -0.65 5.89 1.26
C ALA A 92 0.76 6.37 0.88
N VAL A 93 0.84 7.23 -0.12
CA VAL A 93 2.12 7.70 -0.64
C VAL A 93 1.99 9.07 -1.30
N VAL A 94 2.96 9.93 -1.03
CA VAL A 94 3.26 11.11 -1.85
C VAL A 94 4.62 10.93 -2.52
N ARG A 95 4.81 11.55 -3.68
CA ARG A 95 6.05 11.46 -4.45
C ARG A 95 6.23 12.72 -5.30
N HIS A 96 7.43 13.23 -5.26
CA HIS A 96 7.80 14.44 -5.97
C HIS A 96 8.97 14.16 -6.91
N PHE A 97 9.18 15.04 -7.84
CA PHE A 97 10.24 14.93 -8.85
C PHE A 97 11.00 16.24 -8.89
N SER A 98 12.24 16.21 -8.42
CA SER A 98 13.15 17.36 -8.47
C SER A 98 14.59 16.87 -8.19
N PRO A 99 15.63 17.50 -8.79
CA PRO A 99 17.01 17.33 -8.36
C PRO A 99 17.16 17.66 -6.86
N ILE A 100 18.07 17.00 -6.17
CA ILE A 100 18.25 17.18 -4.72
C ILE A 100 18.57 18.62 -4.33
N VAL A 101 19.32 19.35 -5.18
CA VAL A 101 19.73 20.74 -4.92
C VAL A 101 18.55 21.73 -4.97
N ASP A 102 17.50 21.38 -5.71
CA ASP A 102 16.29 22.19 -5.90
C ASP A 102 15.07 21.57 -5.19
N PHE A 103 15.28 20.50 -4.39
CA PHE A 103 14.18 19.75 -3.79
C PHE A 103 13.55 20.57 -2.66
N PRO A 104 12.23 20.93 -2.74
CA PRO A 104 11.57 21.71 -1.71
C PRO A 104 11.53 20.99 -0.36
N VAL A 105 11.87 21.69 0.72
CA VAL A 105 11.88 21.13 2.08
C VAL A 105 10.51 20.66 2.52
N GLU A 106 9.44 21.34 2.10
CA GLU A 106 8.05 20.98 2.39
C GLU A 106 7.68 19.64 1.74
N HIS A 107 8.15 19.37 0.52
CA HIS A 107 7.95 18.08 -0.16
C HIS A 107 8.69 16.94 0.55
N TRP A 108 9.92 17.20 1.01
CA TRP A 108 10.68 16.27 1.82
C TRP A 108 9.95 15.92 3.12
N ASN A 109 9.50 16.93 3.86
CA ASN A 109 8.78 16.75 5.11
C ASN A 109 7.45 16.01 4.91
N ALA A 110 6.69 16.36 3.87
CA ALA A 110 5.46 15.68 3.51
C ALA A 110 5.71 14.20 3.17
N ALA A 111 6.78 13.89 2.43
CA ALA A 111 7.14 12.51 2.10
C ALA A 111 7.51 11.70 3.35
N LEU A 112 8.28 12.25 4.30
CA LEU A 112 8.57 11.59 5.56
C LEU A 112 7.29 11.37 6.39
N ALA A 113 6.41 12.36 6.47
CA ALA A 113 5.17 12.27 7.23
C ALA A 113 4.24 11.18 6.68
N VAL A 114 3.97 11.21 5.37
CA VAL A 114 3.00 10.31 4.72
C VAL A 114 3.59 8.91 4.47
N ASN A 115 4.81 8.83 3.92
CA ASN A 115 5.33 7.54 3.45
C ASN A 115 5.97 6.70 4.56
N VAL A 116 6.42 7.31 5.67
CA VAL A 116 7.13 6.61 6.76
C VAL A 116 6.42 6.78 8.10
N SER A 117 6.24 8.03 8.56
CA SER A 117 5.70 8.29 9.89
C SER A 117 4.28 7.78 10.05
N ALA A 118 3.45 7.91 9.01
CA ALA A 118 2.08 7.35 8.99
C ALA A 118 2.09 5.83 9.21
N ALA A 119 2.97 5.09 8.53
CA ALA A 119 3.11 3.65 8.71
C ALA A 119 3.54 3.29 10.15
N PHE A 120 4.52 4.01 10.70
CA PHE A 120 4.94 3.85 12.10
C PHE A 120 3.77 4.08 13.06
N HIS A 121 3.02 5.17 12.91
CA HIS A 121 1.90 5.49 13.81
C HIS A 121 0.76 4.47 13.67
N ALA A 122 0.39 4.06 12.47
CA ALA A 122 -0.65 3.05 12.24
C ALA A 122 -0.24 1.69 12.85
N ILE A 123 1.02 1.27 12.70
CA ILE A 123 1.54 0.05 13.31
C ILE A 123 1.50 0.16 14.83
N ARG A 124 2.02 1.23 15.41
CA ARG A 124 2.04 1.46 16.88
C ARG A 124 0.64 1.35 17.49
N LEU A 125 -0.37 1.85 16.80
CA LEU A 125 -1.76 1.85 17.27
C LEU A 125 -2.46 0.49 17.05
N ALA A 126 -2.18 -0.21 15.95
CA ALA A 126 -2.80 -1.50 15.65
C ALA A 126 -2.19 -2.68 16.43
N LEU A 127 -0.88 -2.65 16.70
CA LEU A 127 -0.15 -3.76 17.32
C LEU A 127 -0.71 -4.23 18.67
N PRO A 128 -1.11 -3.36 19.63
CA PRO A 128 -1.69 -3.83 20.90
C PRO A 128 -2.94 -4.69 20.70
N HIS A 129 -3.78 -4.35 19.72
CA HIS A 129 -4.98 -5.10 19.38
C HIS A 129 -4.63 -6.43 18.70
N MET A 130 -3.66 -6.44 17.78
CA MET A 130 -3.17 -7.65 17.11
C MET A 130 -2.54 -8.63 18.12
N ARG A 131 -1.70 -8.16 19.02
CA ARG A 131 -1.09 -8.97 20.10
C ARG A 131 -2.14 -9.58 21.02
N LYS A 132 -3.11 -8.77 21.49
CA LYS A 132 -4.21 -9.25 22.36
C LYS A 132 -5.04 -10.37 21.72
N ARG A 133 -5.22 -10.31 20.38
CA ARG A 133 -5.97 -11.33 19.61
C ARG A 133 -5.08 -12.47 19.13
N ASN A 134 -3.77 -12.38 19.37
CA ASN A 134 -2.75 -13.27 18.83
C ASN A 134 -2.90 -13.49 17.32
N PHE A 135 -3.18 -12.41 16.56
CA PHE A 135 -3.24 -12.41 15.10
C PHE A 135 -3.03 -10.99 14.56
N GLY A 136 -2.11 -10.83 13.63
CA GLY A 136 -1.86 -9.59 12.91
C GLY A 136 -1.10 -9.81 11.61
N ARG A 137 -1.48 -9.08 10.57
CA ARG A 137 -0.78 -9.06 9.27
C ARG A 137 -0.53 -7.63 8.84
N ILE A 138 0.73 -7.24 8.82
CA ILE A 138 1.14 -5.86 8.50
C ILE A 138 1.87 -5.87 7.16
N PHE A 139 1.40 -5.06 6.24
CA PHE A 139 1.99 -4.89 4.91
C PHE A 139 2.42 -3.45 4.70
N ASN A 140 3.72 -3.23 4.55
CA ASN A 140 4.28 -1.94 4.15
C ASN A 140 4.48 -1.96 2.63
N MET A 141 3.76 -1.12 1.89
CA MET A 141 3.93 -1.00 0.44
C MET A 141 5.22 -0.25 0.14
N THR A 142 6.28 -1.02 -0.15
CA THR A 142 7.61 -0.51 -0.50
C THR A 142 7.70 -0.21 -2.00
N SER A 143 8.85 -0.34 -2.60
CA SER A 143 9.06 -0.16 -4.05
C SER A 143 10.39 -0.77 -4.44
N VAL A 144 10.59 -1.06 -5.72
CA VAL A 144 11.92 -1.30 -6.31
C VAL A 144 12.90 -0.18 -5.94
N TYR A 145 12.42 1.07 -5.89
CA TYR A 145 13.22 2.22 -5.49
C TYR A 145 13.54 2.29 -3.98
N GLY A 146 13.02 1.40 -3.16
CA GLY A 146 13.52 1.16 -1.80
C GLY A 146 14.79 0.31 -1.77
N MET A 147 15.11 -0.41 -2.86
CA MET A 147 16.26 -1.31 -2.99
C MET A 147 17.29 -0.83 -4.02
N ARG A 148 16.95 0.14 -4.85
CA ARG A 148 17.86 0.79 -5.81
C ARG A 148 17.56 2.28 -5.95
N GLY A 149 18.56 3.06 -6.34
CA GLY A 149 18.40 4.50 -6.56
C GLY A 149 17.77 4.84 -7.92
N THR A 150 17.34 6.08 -8.03
CA THR A 150 16.99 6.75 -9.28
C THR A 150 17.19 8.25 -9.09
N VAL A 151 17.37 9.00 -10.18
CA VAL A 151 17.49 10.46 -10.14
C VAL A 151 16.16 11.14 -9.84
N ASP A 152 16.23 12.37 -9.35
CA ASP A 152 15.09 13.28 -9.14
C ASP A 152 13.97 12.75 -8.22
N ARG A 153 14.26 11.80 -7.34
CA ARG A 153 13.28 11.16 -6.45
C ARG A 153 13.84 10.88 -5.07
N VAL A 154 14.60 11.82 -4.52
CA VAL A 154 15.30 11.62 -3.25
C VAL A 154 14.33 11.29 -2.09
N ASP A 155 13.17 11.93 -2.05
CA ASP A 155 12.12 11.66 -1.06
C ASP A 155 11.58 10.23 -1.15
N TYR A 156 11.24 9.81 -2.36
CA TYR A 156 10.62 8.50 -2.59
C TYR A 156 11.61 7.35 -2.34
N VAL A 157 12.83 7.46 -2.86
CA VAL A 157 13.89 6.46 -2.65
C VAL A 157 14.17 6.32 -1.16
N THR A 158 14.39 7.43 -0.45
CA THR A 158 14.70 7.42 0.99
C THR A 158 13.56 6.84 1.80
N THR A 159 12.32 7.29 1.57
CA THR A 159 11.17 6.83 2.34
C THR A 159 10.85 5.36 2.09
N LYS A 160 10.97 4.88 0.84
CA LYS A 160 10.76 3.46 0.53
C LYS A 160 11.86 2.55 1.07
N ALA A 161 13.12 3.05 1.17
CA ALA A 161 14.20 2.35 1.86
C ALA A 161 13.97 2.31 3.39
N ALA A 162 13.49 3.39 4.00
CA ALA A 162 13.18 3.43 5.43
C ALA A 162 12.13 2.38 5.84
N LEU A 163 11.12 2.12 4.99
CA LEU A 163 10.12 1.09 5.23
C LEU A 163 10.71 -0.32 5.32
N LEU A 164 11.85 -0.60 4.69
CA LEU A 164 12.54 -1.90 4.80
C LEU A 164 13.05 -2.13 6.22
N GLY A 165 13.64 -1.09 6.83
CA GLY A 165 14.09 -1.12 8.22
C GLY A 165 12.92 -1.26 9.20
N LEU A 166 11.86 -0.45 9.02
CA LEU A 166 10.65 -0.52 9.83
C LEU A 166 10.01 -1.92 9.79
N THR A 167 9.90 -2.53 8.59
CA THR A 167 9.35 -3.87 8.40
C THR A 167 10.10 -4.91 9.23
N ARG A 168 11.43 -4.89 9.17
CA ARG A 168 12.27 -5.86 9.88
C ARG A 168 12.22 -5.70 11.40
N ALA A 169 12.28 -4.45 11.88
CA ALA A 169 12.20 -4.15 13.32
C ALA A 169 10.85 -4.63 13.90
N VAL A 170 9.73 -4.26 13.26
CA VAL A 170 8.39 -4.67 13.69
C VAL A 170 8.22 -6.19 13.66
N ALA A 171 8.76 -6.88 12.66
CA ALA A 171 8.71 -8.34 12.57
C ALA A 171 9.40 -8.99 13.77
N LEU A 172 10.63 -8.55 14.10
CA LEU A 172 11.41 -9.12 15.21
C LEU A 172 10.79 -8.85 16.59
N GLU A 173 10.14 -7.72 16.78
CA GLU A 173 9.46 -7.39 18.03
C GLU A 173 8.18 -8.21 18.29
N ASN A 174 7.74 -9.03 17.35
CA ASN A 174 6.45 -9.73 17.42
C ASN A 174 6.56 -11.25 17.25
N LEU A 175 7.76 -11.84 17.37
CA LEU A 175 8.00 -13.27 17.16
C LEU A 175 7.22 -14.19 18.13
N GLU A 176 6.84 -13.69 19.30
CA GLU A 176 6.05 -14.44 20.29
C GLU A 176 4.55 -14.50 19.97
N TYR A 177 4.10 -13.71 18.97
CA TYR A 177 2.71 -13.63 18.56
C TYR A 177 2.51 -14.16 17.13
N ASP A 178 1.27 -14.52 16.78
CA ASP A 178 0.92 -14.74 15.37
C ASP A 178 0.70 -13.39 14.65
N VAL A 179 1.75 -12.56 14.71
CA VAL A 179 1.80 -11.23 14.07
C VAL A 179 2.99 -11.19 13.13
N THR A 180 2.74 -10.90 11.86
CA THR A 180 3.79 -10.80 10.84
C THR A 180 3.83 -9.41 10.21
N CYS A 181 5.01 -8.99 9.80
CA CYS A 181 5.22 -7.73 9.08
C CYS A 181 6.03 -7.99 7.82
N HIS A 182 5.51 -7.57 6.67
CA HIS A 182 6.13 -7.77 5.35
C HIS A 182 6.25 -6.47 4.58
N GLY A 183 7.33 -6.31 3.85
CA GLY A 183 7.46 -5.27 2.82
C GLY A 183 7.05 -5.85 1.46
N ILE A 184 6.05 -5.27 0.84
CA ILE A 184 5.65 -5.65 -0.53
C ILE A 184 6.29 -4.66 -1.48
N CYS A 185 7.04 -5.16 -2.46
CA CYS A 185 7.82 -4.35 -3.39
C CYS A 185 7.29 -4.50 -4.82
N PRO A 186 6.21 -3.77 -5.20
CA PRO A 186 5.69 -3.85 -6.56
C PRO A 186 6.61 -3.14 -7.54
N GLY A 187 6.64 -3.65 -8.77
CA GLY A 187 7.08 -2.90 -9.94
C GLY A 187 6.05 -1.87 -10.38
N SER A 188 6.09 -1.47 -11.64
CA SER A 188 5.07 -0.58 -12.20
C SER A 188 3.75 -1.31 -12.33
N VAL A 189 2.73 -0.80 -11.64
CA VAL A 189 1.33 -1.25 -11.73
C VAL A 189 0.55 -0.22 -12.54
N LEU A 190 -0.38 -0.66 -13.36
CA LEU A 190 -1.27 0.24 -14.10
C LEU A 190 -2.29 0.82 -13.12
N THR A 191 -2.06 2.06 -12.73
CA THR A 191 -2.91 2.87 -11.85
C THR A 191 -3.32 4.12 -12.61
N PRO A 192 -4.35 4.89 -12.18
CA PRO A 192 -4.74 6.12 -12.87
C PRO A 192 -3.57 7.08 -13.15
N GLY A 193 -2.67 7.26 -12.18
CA GLY A 193 -1.47 8.09 -12.39
C GLY A 193 -0.45 7.50 -13.37
N THR A 194 -0.38 6.17 -13.50
CA THR A 194 0.47 5.50 -14.49
C THR A 194 -0.18 5.55 -15.88
N GLU A 195 -1.50 5.39 -15.94
CA GLU A 195 -2.27 5.54 -17.19
C GLU A 195 -2.11 6.93 -17.78
N ALA A 196 -2.30 7.97 -16.98
CA ALA A 196 -2.09 9.35 -17.44
C ALA A 196 -0.68 9.56 -18.02
N ARG A 197 0.34 8.90 -17.46
CA ARG A 197 1.71 8.97 -17.99
C ARG A 197 1.86 8.20 -19.32
N VAL A 198 1.21 7.06 -19.46
CA VAL A 198 1.17 6.31 -20.74
C VAL A 198 0.45 7.13 -21.81
N ASP A 199 -0.70 7.73 -21.47
CA ASP A 199 -1.45 8.60 -22.38
C ASP A 199 -0.64 9.82 -22.82
N GLN A 200 0.15 10.38 -21.92
CA GLN A 200 1.09 11.46 -22.24
C GLN A 200 2.13 10.99 -23.27
N ILE A 201 2.74 9.82 -23.08
CA ILE A 201 3.70 9.24 -24.06
C ILE A 201 3.03 9.00 -25.41
N MET A 202 1.79 8.49 -25.42
CA MET A 202 1.01 8.31 -26.67
C MET A 202 0.87 9.64 -27.42
N SER A 203 0.50 10.70 -26.69
CA SER A 203 0.29 12.03 -27.29
C SER A 203 1.59 12.68 -27.76
N GLU A 204 2.66 12.63 -26.95
CA GLU A 204 3.95 13.26 -27.25
C GLU A 204 4.71 12.58 -28.39
N GLN A 205 4.59 11.25 -28.50
CA GLN A 205 5.38 10.44 -29.45
C GLN A 205 4.57 9.85 -30.59
N GLY A 206 3.25 10.07 -30.62
CA GLY A 206 2.36 9.52 -31.65
C GLY A 206 2.30 7.99 -31.63
N LEU A 207 2.51 7.35 -30.47
CA LEU A 207 2.58 5.90 -30.36
C LEU A 207 1.19 5.29 -30.06
N PRO A 208 0.89 4.09 -30.60
CA PRO A 208 -0.25 3.32 -30.13
C PRO A 208 -0.03 2.85 -28.68
N ARG A 209 -1.12 2.58 -27.94
CA ARG A 209 -1.14 2.24 -26.50
C ARG A 209 -0.07 1.22 -26.12
N GLU A 210 -0.02 0.10 -26.82
CA GLU A 210 0.91 -0.99 -26.50
C GLU A 210 2.39 -0.57 -26.63
N ALA A 211 2.73 0.27 -27.61
CA ALA A 211 4.08 0.80 -27.81
C ALA A 211 4.43 1.82 -26.69
N ALA A 212 3.47 2.67 -26.30
CA ALA A 212 3.65 3.63 -25.21
C ALA A 212 3.84 2.92 -23.85
N GLU A 213 3.12 1.84 -23.58
CA GLU A 213 3.31 1.01 -22.38
C GLU A 213 4.71 0.38 -22.38
N ARG A 214 5.18 -0.16 -23.50
CA ARG A 214 6.55 -0.67 -23.62
C ARG A 214 7.59 0.43 -23.42
N ALA A 215 7.38 1.61 -23.98
CA ALA A 215 8.26 2.76 -23.79
C ALA A 215 8.32 3.21 -22.32
N PHE A 216 7.18 3.25 -21.63
CA PHE A 216 7.11 3.54 -20.20
C PHE A 216 7.87 2.52 -19.36
N LEU A 217 7.82 1.23 -19.72
CA LEU A 217 8.44 0.12 -18.98
C LEU A 217 9.91 -0.12 -19.37
N GLN A 218 10.39 0.53 -20.42
CA GLN A 218 11.79 0.40 -20.87
C GLN A 218 12.77 0.74 -19.75
N GLY A 219 13.79 -0.10 -19.55
CA GLY A 219 14.77 0.04 -18.47
C GLY A 219 14.23 -0.24 -17.05
N LYS A 220 12.98 -0.70 -16.96
CA LYS A 220 12.32 -1.08 -15.71
C LYS A 220 11.99 -2.58 -15.70
N GLN A 221 10.88 -2.97 -16.29
CA GLN A 221 10.38 -4.34 -16.27
C GLN A 221 10.74 -5.09 -17.55
N PRO A 222 11.72 -6.04 -17.50
CA PRO A 222 12.17 -6.77 -18.68
C PRO A 222 11.07 -7.56 -19.40
N THR A 223 10.02 -7.92 -18.67
CA THR A 223 8.86 -8.60 -19.27
C THR A 223 8.05 -7.73 -20.21
N GLY A 224 8.26 -6.40 -20.22
CA GLY A 224 7.47 -5.44 -21.01
C GLY A 224 5.99 -5.34 -20.60
N ARG A 225 5.62 -5.86 -19.44
CA ARG A 225 4.23 -5.86 -18.94
C ARG A 225 4.14 -5.21 -17.57
N PHE A 226 3.06 -4.50 -17.31
CA PHE A 226 2.74 -4.02 -15.97
C PHE A 226 2.53 -5.19 -15.00
N VAL A 227 2.87 -4.98 -13.73
CA VAL A 227 2.49 -5.90 -12.65
C VAL A 227 0.98 -5.78 -12.47
N SER A 228 0.30 -6.90 -12.42
CA SER A 228 -1.14 -6.93 -12.15
C SER A 228 -1.42 -6.56 -10.67
N ALA A 229 -2.33 -5.61 -10.44
CA ALA A 229 -2.81 -5.29 -9.10
C ALA A 229 -3.41 -6.51 -8.41
N ARG A 230 -4.06 -7.39 -9.18
CA ARG A 230 -4.59 -8.67 -8.68
C ARG A 230 -3.48 -9.56 -8.14
N ASN A 231 -2.37 -9.73 -8.86
CA ASN A 231 -1.26 -10.55 -8.40
C ASN A 231 -0.63 -10.01 -7.11
N VAL A 232 -0.57 -8.66 -6.95
CA VAL A 232 -0.14 -8.04 -5.68
C VAL A 232 -1.12 -8.42 -4.58
N THR A 233 -2.42 -8.31 -4.83
CA THR A 233 -3.46 -8.65 -3.85
C THR A 233 -3.44 -10.13 -3.47
N ASP A 234 -3.31 -11.03 -4.45
CA ASP A 234 -3.24 -12.48 -4.22
C ASP A 234 -2.02 -12.85 -3.34
N LEU A 235 -0.88 -12.14 -3.52
CA LEU A 235 0.28 -12.27 -2.63
C LEU A 235 -0.06 -11.85 -1.20
N LEU A 236 -0.75 -10.72 -0.99
CA LEU A 236 -1.16 -10.29 0.36
C LEU A 236 -2.10 -11.32 1.00
N ILE A 237 -3.06 -11.84 0.24
CA ILE A 237 -3.99 -12.87 0.73
C ILE A 237 -3.23 -14.15 1.12
N PHE A 238 -2.27 -14.60 0.31
CA PHE A 238 -1.40 -15.73 0.63
C PHE A 238 -0.64 -15.50 1.94
N LEU A 239 -0.07 -14.30 2.11
CA LEU A 239 0.66 -13.91 3.32
C LEU A 239 -0.24 -13.69 4.55
N CYS A 240 -1.55 -13.66 4.41
CA CYS A 240 -2.46 -13.70 5.54
C CYS A 240 -2.62 -15.12 6.12
N GLY A 241 -2.22 -16.14 5.39
CA GLY A 241 -2.25 -17.53 5.81
C GLY A 241 -1.14 -17.92 6.80
N PRO A 242 -1.15 -19.17 7.29
CA PRO A 242 -0.19 -19.64 8.31
C PRO A 242 1.26 -19.66 7.84
N VAL A 243 1.51 -19.83 6.54
CA VAL A 243 2.87 -19.85 5.95
C VAL A 243 3.61 -18.51 6.20
N ALA A 244 2.89 -17.40 6.34
CA ALA A 244 3.48 -16.10 6.57
C ALA A 244 4.30 -15.98 7.85
N ARG A 245 4.04 -16.81 8.86
CA ARG A 245 4.80 -16.82 10.12
C ARG A 245 6.27 -17.08 9.89
N ASP A 246 6.57 -18.04 9.02
CA ASP A 246 7.95 -18.42 8.69
C ASP A 246 8.62 -17.43 7.72
N MET A 247 7.85 -16.46 7.19
CA MET A 247 8.30 -15.44 6.24
C MET A 247 8.36 -14.03 6.84
N THR A 248 8.06 -13.87 8.15
CA THR A 248 7.99 -12.52 8.76
C THR A 248 9.30 -11.75 8.58
N GLY A 249 9.22 -10.45 8.37
CA GLY A 249 10.37 -9.57 8.07
C GLY A 249 10.82 -9.59 6.62
N ALA A 250 10.22 -10.44 5.76
CA ALA A 250 10.58 -10.53 4.36
C ALA A 250 10.19 -9.26 3.58
N ILE A 251 11.07 -8.90 2.64
CA ILE A 251 10.79 -7.92 1.60
C ILE A 251 10.55 -8.70 0.31
N LEU A 252 9.33 -8.65 -0.18
CA LEU A 252 8.84 -9.51 -1.26
C LEU A 252 8.67 -8.74 -2.56
N PRO A 253 9.61 -8.88 -3.52
CA PRO A 253 9.48 -8.28 -4.84
C PRO A 253 8.37 -8.95 -5.65
N ILE A 254 7.54 -8.14 -6.29
CA ILE A 254 6.61 -8.54 -7.33
C ILE A 254 6.70 -7.50 -8.45
N GLU A 255 7.75 -7.57 -9.27
CA GLU A 255 8.26 -6.43 -10.04
C GLU A 255 8.69 -6.80 -11.48
N ALA A 256 8.32 -8.02 -11.91
CA ALA A 256 8.50 -8.50 -13.29
C ALA A 256 9.97 -8.49 -13.77
N GLY A 257 10.92 -8.80 -12.87
CA GLY A 257 12.34 -8.95 -13.17
C GLY A 257 13.16 -7.65 -13.10
N TRP A 258 12.59 -6.56 -12.63
CA TRP A 258 13.28 -5.26 -12.57
C TRP A 258 14.53 -5.27 -11.68
N LEU A 259 14.53 -6.02 -10.59
CA LEU A 259 15.68 -6.14 -9.68
C LEU A 259 16.71 -7.18 -10.14
N ALA A 260 16.36 -8.04 -11.06
CA ALA A 260 17.23 -9.07 -11.61
C ALA A 260 18.01 -8.59 -12.86
N ASN A 261 17.77 -7.34 -13.31
CA ASN A 261 18.33 -6.77 -14.54
C ASN A 261 19.22 -5.57 -14.24
#